data_47a0af544ec6b3f2fe80dbd044d11f80
#
_entry.id   47a0af544ec6b3f2fe80dbd044d11f80
#
_cell.length_a   1.000
_cell.length_b   1.000
_cell.length_c   1.000
_cell.angle_alpha   90.00
_cell.angle_beta   90.00
_cell.angle_gamma   90.00
#
_symmetry.space_group_name_H-M   'P 1'
#
loop_
_entity.id
_entity.type
_entity.pdbx_description
1 polymer ?
#
loop_
_entity_poly.entity_id
_entity_poly.type
_entity_poly.pdbx_seq_one_letter_code
_entity_poly.pdbx_strand_id
1 'polypeptide(L)'
;RLRKLYTSEGFSDTDIVYKGDTSSDEITHHYIHLLVAHEFLGREDPELDAIIKEAAVNTMNHIIEGGYAIIEIDGNPTTWAKWNLDYFNSYMGWADACLNAAELLMYLKVTMRVTGEKGKWEEEYNKLLFKDGYKELVTKHFDRFHQVALAGGLDDREEIMYGDHMLAVLSFWGLTTLEQDEELKEIYREGFRSWRYSLQPEYNPGYDFLYFLSDPDNAKPDAERIRTWFYRFNTSRIASGVSLTSRIDYPQKLFMGDYKEVSALPPNDEHFIAKYDRNPLEFKNEDSGGAAVVEGCYPYTFAYWIGRYFGFIA
;
A
#
# COMPACT_ATOMS: atom_id res chain seq x y z
N ARG A 1 -4.12 25.65 -8.02
CA ARG A 1 -2.85 25.76 -8.78
C ARG A 1 -2.98 25.16 -10.18
N LEU A 2 -3.44 23.92 -10.33
CA LEU A 2 -3.71 23.28 -11.63
C LEU A 2 -4.68 24.10 -12.47
N ARG A 3 -5.80 24.54 -11.89
CA ARG A 3 -6.77 25.41 -12.55
C ARG A 3 -6.12 26.68 -13.13
N LYS A 4 -5.24 27.32 -12.36
CA LYS A 4 -4.51 28.51 -12.82
C LYS A 4 -3.53 28.17 -13.94
N LEU A 5 -2.88 27.03 -13.90
CA LEU A 5 -2.00 26.55 -14.96
C LEU A 5 -2.78 26.31 -16.25
N TYR A 6 -3.87 25.54 -16.18
CA TYR A 6 -4.67 25.23 -17.37
C TYR A 6 -5.32 26.45 -17.99
N THR A 7 -5.81 27.42 -17.19
CA THR A 7 -6.32 28.66 -17.73
C THR A 7 -5.25 29.54 -18.37
N SER A 8 -3.99 29.48 -17.88
CA SER A 8 -2.86 30.17 -18.53
C SER A 8 -2.47 29.56 -19.86
N GLU A 9 -2.75 28.29 -20.08
CA GLU A 9 -2.54 27.56 -21.32
C GLU A 9 -3.73 27.67 -22.30
N GLY A 10 -4.72 28.49 -21.97
CA GLY A 10 -5.86 28.77 -22.85
C GLY A 10 -7.05 27.81 -22.71
N PHE A 11 -7.05 26.90 -21.74
CA PHE A 11 -8.24 26.10 -21.42
C PHE A 11 -9.22 26.89 -20.58
N SER A 12 -10.50 26.71 -20.85
CA SER A 12 -11.57 27.26 -20.02
C SER A 12 -11.81 26.40 -18.79
N ASP A 13 -12.44 26.95 -17.75
CA ASP A 13 -12.83 26.19 -16.59
C ASP A 13 -13.78 25.00 -16.91
N THR A 14 -14.51 25.10 -18.02
CA THR A 14 -15.41 24.05 -18.51
C THR A 14 -14.69 22.89 -19.20
N ASP A 15 -13.42 23.10 -19.58
CA ASP A 15 -12.59 22.07 -20.22
C ASP A 15 -11.84 21.21 -19.18
N ILE A 16 -11.85 21.64 -17.91
CA ILE A 16 -11.19 20.93 -16.81
C ILE A 16 -12.19 19.98 -16.18
N VAL A 17 -11.94 18.69 -16.35
CA VAL A 17 -12.68 17.63 -15.67
C VAL A 17 -11.80 16.95 -14.63
N TYR A 18 -12.39 16.44 -13.57
CA TYR A 18 -11.70 15.63 -12.59
C TYR A 18 -12.48 14.33 -12.37
N LYS A 19 -11.76 13.29 -11.99
CA LYS A 19 -12.37 12.06 -11.49
C LYS A 19 -12.61 12.25 -9.99
N GLY A 20 -13.85 12.18 -9.58
CA GLY A 20 -14.22 12.12 -8.16
C GLY A 20 -13.95 10.72 -7.58
N ASP A 21 -14.28 10.57 -6.30
CA ASP A 21 -14.20 9.32 -5.55
C ASP A 21 -12.76 8.76 -5.49
N THR A 22 -11.82 9.61 -5.06
CA THR A 22 -10.46 9.16 -4.75
C THR A 22 -10.48 8.15 -3.60
N SER A 23 -9.50 7.23 -3.57
CA SER A 23 -9.40 6.19 -2.56
C SER A 23 -8.18 6.37 -1.65
N SER A 24 -8.09 5.58 -0.60
CA SER A 24 -6.92 5.53 0.28
C SER A 24 -5.65 5.14 -0.50
N ASP A 25 -5.80 4.39 -1.57
CA ASP A 25 -4.72 3.95 -2.45
C ASP A 25 -3.96 5.11 -3.05
N GLU A 26 -4.69 6.03 -3.69
CA GLU A 26 -4.07 7.20 -4.27
C GLU A 26 -3.39 8.06 -3.20
N ILE A 27 -4.03 8.23 -2.05
CA ILE A 27 -3.47 9.05 -0.96
C ILE A 27 -2.21 8.41 -0.36
N THR A 28 -2.20 7.09 -0.15
CA THR A 28 -1.01 6.37 0.35
C THR A 28 0.17 6.54 -0.58
N HIS A 29 -0.03 6.35 -1.87
CA HIS A 29 1.02 6.55 -2.86
C HIS A 29 1.51 8.01 -2.90
N HIS A 30 0.61 8.98 -2.80
CA HIS A 30 1.00 10.38 -2.72
C HIS A 30 1.90 10.67 -1.52
N TYR A 31 1.57 10.17 -0.33
CA TYR A 31 2.39 10.38 0.87
C TYR A 31 3.77 9.74 0.76
N ILE A 32 3.85 8.52 0.25
CA ILE A 32 5.15 7.86 -0.01
C ILE A 32 5.97 8.65 -1.04
N HIS A 33 5.33 9.15 -2.11
CA HIS A 33 6.03 9.98 -3.08
C HIS A 33 6.49 11.32 -2.48
N LEU A 34 5.68 11.97 -1.64
CA LEU A 34 6.08 13.20 -0.94
C LEU A 34 7.30 12.96 -0.06
N LEU A 35 7.32 11.84 0.69
CA LEU A 35 8.48 11.46 1.51
C LEU A 35 9.72 11.26 0.65
N VAL A 36 9.63 10.43 -0.39
CA VAL A 36 10.76 10.12 -1.27
C VAL A 36 11.25 11.36 -2.01
N ALA A 37 10.34 12.17 -2.54
CA ALA A 37 10.69 13.41 -3.24
C ALA A 37 11.37 14.42 -2.30
N HIS A 38 10.90 14.56 -1.07
CA HIS A 38 11.54 15.41 -0.06
C HIS A 38 12.96 14.95 0.24
N GLU A 39 13.16 13.65 0.49
CA GLU A 39 14.47 13.10 0.86
C GLU A 39 15.50 13.16 -0.28
N PHE A 40 15.09 12.99 -1.51
CA PHE A 40 16.01 12.90 -2.65
C PHE A 40 16.15 14.20 -3.44
N LEU A 41 15.07 14.98 -3.56
CA LEU A 41 15.04 16.15 -4.43
C LEU A 41 14.90 17.46 -3.63
N GLY A 42 14.11 17.45 -2.57
CA GLY A 42 13.81 18.65 -1.80
C GLY A 42 15.04 19.29 -1.14
N ARG A 43 16.06 18.48 -0.83
CA ARG A 43 17.31 18.98 -0.27
C ARG A 43 18.14 19.82 -1.24
N GLU A 44 18.00 19.57 -2.52
CA GLU A 44 18.73 20.25 -3.60
C GLU A 44 17.91 21.35 -4.27
N ASP A 45 16.58 21.28 -4.16
CA ASP A 45 15.64 22.21 -4.77
C ASP A 45 14.64 22.77 -3.73
N PRO A 46 14.93 23.97 -3.14
CA PRO A 46 14.06 24.56 -2.14
C PRO A 46 12.67 24.96 -2.66
N GLU A 47 12.49 25.23 -3.96
CA GLU A 47 11.21 25.55 -4.55
C GLU A 47 10.34 24.29 -4.63
N LEU A 48 10.92 23.18 -5.06
CA LEU A 48 10.26 21.89 -5.06
C LEU A 48 9.93 21.43 -3.64
N ASP A 49 10.85 21.62 -2.68
CA ASP A 49 10.60 21.28 -1.28
C ASP A 49 9.42 22.06 -0.69
N ALA A 50 9.29 23.34 -1.03
CA ALA A 50 8.15 24.14 -0.60
C ALA A 50 6.82 23.62 -1.17
N ILE A 51 6.82 23.16 -2.42
CA ILE A 51 5.65 22.52 -3.05
C ILE A 51 5.27 21.21 -2.35
N ILE A 52 6.26 20.39 -2.05
CA ILE A 52 6.08 19.10 -1.35
C ILE A 52 5.45 19.35 0.04
N LYS A 53 5.98 20.30 0.79
CA LYS A 53 5.46 20.70 2.11
C LYS A 53 4.03 21.20 2.03
N GLU A 54 3.74 22.09 1.10
CA GLU A 54 2.39 22.61 0.87
C GLU A 54 1.41 21.48 0.56
N ALA A 55 1.78 20.54 -0.30
CA ALA A 55 0.95 19.39 -0.65
C ALA A 55 0.65 18.50 0.57
N ALA A 56 1.68 18.15 1.33
CA ALA A 56 1.53 17.34 2.54
C ALA A 56 0.59 17.99 3.56
N VAL A 57 0.80 19.29 3.83
CA VAL A 57 0.01 20.06 4.81
C VAL A 57 -1.44 20.20 4.36
N ASN A 58 -1.67 20.57 3.10
CA ASN A 58 -3.02 20.78 2.60
C ASN A 58 -3.85 19.50 2.61
N THR A 59 -3.24 18.37 2.19
CA THR A 59 -3.92 17.08 2.20
C THR A 59 -4.21 16.62 3.63
N MET A 60 -3.26 16.77 4.55
CA MET A 60 -3.47 16.37 5.95
C MET A 60 -4.52 17.22 6.65
N ASN A 61 -4.52 18.53 6.43
CA ASN A 61 -5.58 19.40 6.94
C ASN A 61 -6.95 18.98 6.42
N HIS A 62 -7.07 18.71 5.12
CA HIS A 62 -8.33 18.30 4.52
C HIS A 62 -8.86 16.98 5.12
N ILE A 63 -7.98 16.01 5.34
CA ILE A 63 -8.32 14.74 6.01
C ILE A 63 -8.83 14.98 7.44
N ILE A 64 -8.12 15.80 8.22
CA ILE A 64 -8.51 16.10 9.62
C ILE A 64 -9.81 16.87 9.67
N GLU A 65 -9.96 17.92 8.85
CA GLU A 65 -11.17 18.74 8.76
C GLU A 65 -12.39 17.92 8.28
N GLY A 66 -12.16 16.91 7.43
CA GLY A 66 -13.18 15.96 6.99
C GLY A 66 -13.50 14.86 8.01
N GLY A 67 -12.99 14.94 9.24
CA GLY A 67 -13.21 13.90 10.27
C GLY A 67 -12.54 12.58 9.92
N TYR A 68 -11.33 12.64 9.40
CA TYR A 68 -10.52 11.54 8.87
C TYR A 68 -11.18 10.85 7.67
N ALA A 69 -11.68 11.65 6.75
CA ALA A 69 -12.16 11.23 5.45
C ALA A 69 -11.84 12.29 4.40
N ILE A 70 -11.71 11.90 3.16
CA ILE A 70 -11.71 12.85 2.05
C ILE A 70 -13.14 13.27 1.75
N ILE A 71 -13.41 14.55 1.79
CA ILE A 71 -14.69 15.12 1.45
C ILE A 71 -14.60 15.69 0.04
N GLU A 72 -15.47 15.22 -0.83
CA GLU A 72 -15.55 15.67 -2.21
C GLU A 72 -16.14 17.11 -2.31
N ILE A 73 -16.03 17.71 -3.49
CA ILE A 73 -16.53 19.07 -3.71
C ILE A 73 -18.05 19.20 -3.57
N ASP A 74 -18.78 18.10 -3.64
CA ASP A 74 -20.21 18.04 -3.39
C ASP A 74 -20.57 17.95 -1.90
N GLY A 75 -19.57 17.88 -1.03
CA GLY A 75 -19.71 17.80 0.41
C GLY A 75 -19.89 16.37 0.96
N ASN A 76 -19.87 15.35 0.11
CA ASN A 76 -19.96 13.96 0.53
C ASN A 76 -18.58 13.34 0.75
N PRO A 77 -18.43 12.40 1.67
CA PRO A 77 -17.19 11.64 1.77
C PRO A 77 -17.06 10.67 0.58
N THR A 78 -15.83 10.45 0.14
CA THR A 78 -15.50 9.42 -0.86
C THR A 78 -15.91 8.03 -0.37
N THR A 79 -15.95 7.05 -1.27
CA THR A 79 -16.31 5.67 -0.93
C THR A 79 -15.25 5.03 -0.04
N TRP A 80 -13.95 5.17 -0.37
CA TRP A 80 -12.87 4.38 0.21
C TRP A 80 -11.83 5.18 1.02
N ALA A 81 -11.66 6.48 0.77
CA ALA A 81 -10.70 7.30 1.50
C ALA A 81 -11.24 7.75 2.86
N LYS A 82 -11.39 6.78 3.77
CA LYS A 82 -11.94 6.95 5.12
C LYS A 82 -11.07 6.24 6.14
N TRP A 83 -10.69 6.95 7.18
CA TRP A 83 -9.78 6.47 8.21
C TRP A 83 -10.34 6.66 9.62
N ASN A 84 -11.63 6.92 9.78
CA ASN A 84 -12.28 7.16 11.08
C ASN A 84 -12.91 5.90 11.69
N LEU A 85 -13.14 5.95 12.99
CA LEU A 85 -13.72 4.83 13.74
C LEU A 85 -15.15 4.47 13.30
N ASP A 86 -15.93 5.42 12.82
CA ASP A 86 -17.29 5.15 12.32
C ASP A 86 -17.21 4.24 11.09
N TYR A 87 -16.26 4.51 10.17
CA TYR A 87 -16.00 3.64 9.04
C TYR A 87 -15.50 2.27 9.51
N PHE A 88 -14.51 2.22 10.40
CA PHE A 88 -13.95 0.97 10.91
C PHE A 88 -14.95 0.09 11.67
N ASN A 89 -16.00 0.66 12.20
CA ASN A 89 -17.07 -0.08 12.86
C ASN A 89 -18.25 -0.41 11.91
N SER A 90 -18.18 0.04 10.66
CA SER A 90 -19.17 -0.28 9.64
C SER A 90 -18.90 -1.63 8.99
N TYR A 91 -19.94 -2.18 8.33
CA TYR A 91 -19.81 -3.42 7.56
C TYR A 91 -18.76 -3.30 6.43
N MET A 92 -18.66 -2.14 5.80
CA MET A 92 -17.74 -1.90 4.68
C MET A 92 -16.29 -1.70 5.14
N GLY A 93 -16.08 -0.97 6.23
CA GLY A 93 -14.74 -0.58 6.67
C GLY A 93 -14.12 -1.49 7.74
N TRP A 94 -14.84 -2.50 8.16
CA TRP A 94 -14.36 -3.33 9.26
C TRP A 94 -13.11 -4.14 8.91
N ALA A 95 -13.04 -4.66 7.70
CA ALA A 95 -11.87 -5.39 7.20
C ALA A 95 -10.66 -4.46 7.00
N ASP A 96 -10.90 -3.21 6.58
CA ASP A 96 -9.86 -2.24 6.22
C ASP A 96 -9.21 -1.58 7.45
N ALA A 97 -9.80 -1.73 8.63
CA ALA A 97 -9.43 -0.92 9.80
C ALA A 97 -7.94 -1.01 10.18
N CYS A 98 -7.31 -2.17 10.02
CA CYS A 98 -5.87 -2.31 10.30
C CYS A 98 -5.03 -1.53 9.28
N LEU A 99 -5.32 -1.68 8.00
CA LEU A 99 -4.64 -0.98 6.92
C LEU A 99 -4.82 0.54 7.05
N ASN A 100 -6.08 0.98 7.08
CA ASN A 100 -6.39 2.41 7.07
C ASN A 100 -5.90 3.11 8.36
N ALA A 101 -5.85 2.41 9.49
CA ALA A 101 -5.22 2.96 10.69
C ALA A 101 -3.70 3.18 10.48
N ALA A 102 -3.01 2.21 9.87
CA ALA A 102 -1.59 2.35 9.57
C ALA A 102 -1.32 3.46 8.54
N GLU A 103 -2.16 3.58 7.51
CA GLU A 103 -2.10 4.65 6.51
C GLU A 103 -2.15 6.03 7.15
N LEU A 104 -3.19 6.32 7.94
CA LEU A 104 -3.36 7.64 8.55
C LEU A 104 -2.21 8.00 9.50
N LEU A 105 -1.75 7.04 10.30
CA LEU A 105 -0.59 7.24 11.16
C LEU A 105 0.68 7.52 10.35
N MET A 106 0.86 6.82 9.22
CA MET A 106 1.98 7.05 8.31
C MET A 106 1.90 8.43 7.66
N TYR A 107 0.71 8.88 7.21
CA TYR A 107 0.54 10.22 6.64
C TYR A 107 0.95 11.32 7.62
N LEU A 108 0.58 11.20 8.89
CA LEU A 108 0.99 12.12 9.93
C LEU A 108 2.51 12.12 10.15
N LYS A 109 3.14 10.95 10.20
CA LYS A 109 4.60 10.82 10.31
C LYS A 109 5.32 11.43 9.10
N VAL A 110 4.83 11.21 7.90
CA VAL A 110 5.38 11.81 6.68
C VAL A 110 5.20 13.33 6.71
N THR A 111 4.03 13.82 7.12
CA THR A 111 3.79 15.27 7.24
C THR A 111 4.76 15.90 8.22
N MET A 112 4.98 15.32 9.40
CA MET A 112 5.98 15.78 10.37
C MET A 112 7.39 15.76 9.79
N ARG A 113 7.75 14.72 9.05
CA ARG A 113 9.08 14.57 8.45
C ARG A 113 9.34 15.60 7.36
N VAL A 114 8.39 15.77 6.45
CA VAL A 114 8.50 16.65 5.30
C VAL A 114 8.50 18.12 5.72
N THR A 115 7.66 18.49 6.68
CA THR A 115 7.58 19.89 7.14
C THR A 115 8.66 20.26 8.16
N GLY A 116 9.18 19.28 8.88
CA GLY A 116 10.02 19.50 10.06
C GLY A 116 9.23 20.01 11.28
N GLU A 117 7.90 20.11 11.17
CA GLU A 117 7.00 20.56 12.22
C GLU A 117 6.40 19.35 12.95
N LYS A 118 6.40 19.41 14.28
CA LYS A 118 5.72 18.40 15.11
C LYS A 118 4.37 18.91 15.59
N GLY A 119 4.34 19.75 16.60
CA GLY A 119 3.18 20.49 17.11
C GLY A 119 1.85 19.74 16.95
N LYS A 120 0.93 20.32 16.16
CA LYS A 120 -0.40 19.78 15.95
C LYS A 120 -0.44 18.38 15.32
N TRP A 121 0.55 18.02 14.51
CA TRP A 121 0.61 16.71 13.89
C TRP A 121 0.95 15.60 14.89
N GLU A 122 1.83 15.90 15.83
CA GLU A 122 2.19 14.99 16.92
C GLU A 122 1.03 14.85 17.94
N GLU A 123 0.32 15.94 18.22
CA GLU A 123 -0.88 15.89 19.06
C GLU A 123 -1.96 15.01 18.43
N GLU A 124 -2.20 15.15 17.13
CA GLU A 124 -3.17 14.36 16.39
C GLU A 124 -2.75 12.88 16.32
N TYR A 125 -1.48 12.61 16.02
CA TYR A 125 -0.92 11.27 16.03
C TYR A 125 -1.09 10.57 17.39
N ASN A 126 -0.74 11.26 18.47
CA ASN A 126 -0.89 10.73 19.83
C ASN A 126 -2.35 10.51 20.22
N LYS A 127 -3.25 11.39 19.79
CA LYS A 127 -4.69 11.22 19.99
C LYS A 127 -5.18 9.93 19.32
N LEU A 128 -4.87 9.71 18.05
CA LEU A 128 -5.27 8.49 17.34
C LEU A 128 -4.71 7.24 18.02
N LEU A 129 -3.41 7.24 18.35
CA LEU A 129 -2.77 6.08 18.97
C LEU A 129 -3.35 5.72 20.34
N PHE A 130 -3.42 6.69 21.26
CA PHE A 130 -3.62 6.42 22.67
C PHE A 130 -5.04 6.71 23.19
N LYS A 131 -5.85 7.45 22.42
CA LYS A 131 -7.25 7.75 22.80
C LYS A 131 -8.24 7.05 21.88
N ASP A 132 -7.96 6.99 20.59
CA ASP A 132 -8.88 6.48 19.58
C ASP A 132 -8.60 5.00 19.23
N GLY A 133 -7.59 4.36 19.85
CA GLY A 133 -7.36 2.91 19.78
C GLY A 133 -6.66 2.43 18.51
N TYR A 134 -6.01 3.32 17.76
CA TYR A 134 -5.29 2.93 16.54
C TYR A 134 -4.07 2.04 16.82
N LYS A 135 -3.49 2.16 18.03
CA LYS A 135 -2.40 1.30 18.47
C LYS A 135 -2.77 -0.18 18.42
N GLU A 136 -4.00 -0.51 18.81
CA GLU A 136 -4.52 -1.88 18.78
C GLU A 136 -4.95 -2.31 17.39
N LEU A 137 -5.48 -1.38 16.59
CA LEU A 137 -5.93 -1.67 15.23
C LEU A 137 -4.80 -2.12 14.32
N VAL A 138 -3.64 -1.46 14.38
CA VAL A 138 -2.51 -1.74 13.47
C VAL A 138 -1.88 -3.11 13.64
N THR A 139 -2.18 -3.83 14.70
CA THR A 139 -1.65 -5.18 14.96
C THR A 139 -2.61 -6.32 14.62
N LYS A 140 -3.88 -6.02 14.27
CA LYS A 140 -4.96 -7.03 14.26
C LYS A 140 -5.45 -7.43 12.87
N HIS A 141 -4.68 -7.24 11.83
CA HIS A 141 -5.13 -7.55 10.47
C HIS A 141 -5.59 -9.00 10.31
N PHE A 142 -4.74 -9.94 10.69
CA PHE A 142 -4.98 -11.35 10.47
C PHE A 142 -6.21 -11.88 11.21
N ASP A 143 -6.35 -11.50 12.47
CA ASP A 143 -7.49 -11.95 13.29
C ASP A 143 -8.83 -11.45 12.75
N ARG A 144 -8.86 -10.24 12.21
CA ARG A 144 -10.09 -9.67 11.65
C ARG A 144 -10.55 -10.40 10.41
N PHE A 145 -9.67 -10.60 9.43
CA PHE A 145 -10.00 -11.34 8.23
C PHE A 145 -10.44 -12.77 8.53
N HIS A 146 -9.72 -13.45 9.40
CA HIS A 146 -10.05 -14.80 9.82
C HIS A 146 -11.44 -14.88 10.47
N GLN A 147 -11.79 -13.92 11.31
CA GLN A 147 -13.12 -13.87 11.93
C GLN A 147 -14.25 -13.63 10.91
N VAL A 148 -14.03 -12.80 9.89
CA VAL A 148 -15.02 -12.58 8.83
C VAL A 148 -15.23 -13.82 8.00
N ALA A 149 -14.16 -14.46 7.59
CA ALA A 149 -14.23 -15.70 6.82
C ALA A 149 -14.92 -16.83 7.61
N LEU A 150 -14.61 -16.99 8.89
CA LEU A 150 -15.28 -17.95 9.78
C LEU A 150 -16.77 -17.64 9.95
N ALA A 151 -17.16 -16.38 9.88
CA ALA A 151 -18.57 -15.98 9.92
C ALA A 151 -19.32 -16.29 8.62
N GLY A 152 -18.63 -16.80 7.59
CA GLY A 152 -19.24 -17.14 6.30
C GLY A 152 -19.66 -15.92 5.49
N GLY A 153 -19.14 -14.73 5.84
CA GLY A 153 -19.47 -13.48 5.16
C GLY A 153 -18.78 -13.29 3.84
N LEU A 154 -17.69 -14.04 3.62
CA LEU A 154 -16.79 -13.78 2.52
C LEU A 154 -16.34 -15.11 1.88
N ASP A 155 -16.20 -15.16 0.57
CA ASP A 155 -15.50 -16.27 -0.11
C ASP A 155 -13.99 -16.08 0.14
N ASP A 156 -13.37 -17.03 0.79
CA ASP A 156 -11.97 -17.06 1.18
C ASP A 156 -10.95 -16.81 0.05
N ARG A 157 -11.39 -16.79 -1.19
CA ARG A 157 -10.58 -16.52 -2.38
C ARG A 157 -10.69 -15.09 -2.91
N GLU A 158 -11.82 -14.44 -2.64
CA GLU A 158 -12.14 -13.11 -3.18
C GLU A 158 -11.60 -11.97 -2.31
N GLU A 159 -11.11 -12.30 -1.13
CA GLU A 159 -10.82 -11.32 -0.08
C GLU A 159 -9.38 -10.91 0.06
N ILE A 160 -8.52 -11.55 -0.68
CA ILE A 160 -7.16 -11.09 -0.76
C ILE A 160 -7.11 -9.95 -1.78
N MET A 161 -7.42 -8.77 -1.31
CA MET A 161 -7.21 -7.54 -2.04
C MET A 161 -5.72 -7.30 -2.14
N TYR A 162 -5.12 -7.71 -3.24
CA TYR A 162 -3.68 -7.61 -3.44
C TYR A 162 -3.17 -6.16 -3.38
N GLY A 163 -3.97 -5.23 -3.82
CA GLY A 163 -3.71 -3.81 -3.66
C GLY A 163 -3.49 -3.40 -2.22
N ASP A 164 -4.32 -3.88 -1.30
CA ASP A 164 -4.22 -3.58 0.12
C ASP A 164 -2.92 -4.07 0.73
N HIS A 165 -2.40 -5.20 0.27
CA HIS A 165 -1.11 -5.71 0.72
C HIS A 165 0.05 -4.81 0.33
N MET A 166 0.03 -4.24 -0.87
CA MET A 166 1.03 -3.26 -1.29
C MET A 166 0.93 -1.98 -0.45
N LEU A 167 -0.27 -1.50 -0.21
CA LEU A 167 -0.51 -0.34 0.65
C LEU A 167 -0.02 -0.57 2.08
N ALA A 168 -0.27 -1.77 2.63
CA ALA A 168 0.22 -2.16 3.94
C ALA A 168 1.76 -2.18 3.99
N VAL A 169 2.42 -2.77 3.00
CA VAL A 169 3.89 -2.76 2.91
C VAL A 169 4.44 -1.33 2.92
N LEU A 170 3.86 -0.43 2.14
CA LEU A 170 4.28 0.97 2.07
C LEU A 170 4.03 1.71 3.39
N SER A 171 2.86 1.51 3.98
CA SER A 171 2.46 2.18 5.23
C SER A 171 3.30 1.73 6.41
N PHE A 172 3.49 0.44 6.59
CA PHE A 172 4.31 -0.08 7.68
C PHE A 172 5.81 0.20 7.50
N TRP A 173 6.31 0.19 6.27
CA TRP A 173 7.68 0.64 6.00
C TRP A 173 7.85 2.13 6.37
N GLY A 174 6.92 2.97 5.99
CA GLY A 174 6.92 4.39 6.37
C GLY A 174 6.92 4.58 7.88
N LEU A 175 6.02 3.88 8.59
CA LEU A 175 5.93 3.92 10.05
C LEU A 175 7.21 3.45 10.73
N THR A 176 7.72 2.27 10.39
CA THR A 176 8.94 1.72 11.00
C THR A 176 10.19 2.54 10.71
N THR A 177 10.23 3.21 9.55
CA THR A 177 11.34 4.10 9.15
C THR A 177 11.30 5.44 9.90
N LEU A 178 10.12 6.01 10.10
CA LEU A 178 9.96 7.35 10.64
C LEU A 178 9.75 7.38 12.17
N GLU A 179 9.34 6.26 12.77
CA GLU A 179 9.17 6.17 14.21
C GLU A 179 10.51 6.18 14.93
N GLN A 180 10.58 6.92 16.05
CA GLN A 180 11.77 7.00 16.89
C GLN A 180 11.59 6.27 18.23
N ASP A 181 10.37 6.01 18.65
CA ASP A 181 10.05 5.22 19.81
C ASP A 181 10.14 3.73 19.47
N GLU A 182 11.06 3.01 20.11
CA GLU A 182 11.31 1.59 19.80
C GLU A 182 10.14 0.68 20.22
N GLU A 183 9.36 1.06 21.24
CA GLU A 183 8.17 0.29 21.61
C GLU A 183 7.08 0.41 20.53
N LEU A 184 6.82 1.61 20.04
CA LEU A 184 5.88 1.84 18.94
C LEU A 184 6.38 1.21 17.64
N LYS A 185 7.67 1.30 17.37
CA LYS A 185 8.29 0.67 16.19
C LYS A 185 8.09 -0.85 16.19
N GLU A 186 8.22 -1.50 17.36
CA GLU A 186 7.97 -2.94 17.47
C GLU A 186 6.50 -3.28 17.22
N ILE A 187 5.56 -2.46 17.66
CA ILE A 187 4.14 -2.62 17.35
C ILE A 187 3.89 -2.56 15.84
N TYR A 188 4.54 -1.63 15.14
CA TYR A 188 4.45 -1.55 13.69
C TYR A 188 5.11 -2.74 12.97
N ARG A 189 6.21 -3.25 13.50
CA ARG A 189 6.83 -4.49 13.00
C ARG A 189 5.89 -5.68 13.17
N GLU A 190 5.19 -5.80 14.29
CA GLU A 190 4.18 -6.84 14.51
C GLU A 190 3.06 -6.75 13.46
N GLY A 191 2.53 -5.57 13.22
CA GLY A 191 1.55 -5.33 12.16
C GLY A 191 2.10 -5.73 10.79
N PHE A 192 3.31 -5.33 10.45
CA PHE A 192 3.95 -5.68 9.18
C PHE A 192 4.15 -7.18 9.02
N ARG A 193 4.56 -7.89 10.07
CA ARG A 193 4.68 -9.36 10.05
C ARG A 193 3.35 -10.03 9.70
N SER A 194 2.26 -9.53 10.27
CA SER A 194 0.91 -10.03 10.01
C SER A 194 0.54 -9.91 8.52
N TRP A 195 0.78 -8.75 7.90
CA TRP A 195 0.55 -8.56 6.47
C TRP A 195 1.50 -9.36 5.59
N ARG A 196 2.78 -9.38 5.95
CA ARG A 196 3.80 -10.12 5.19
C ARG A 196 3.51 -11.61 5.13
N TYR A 197 2.88 -12.17 6.13
CA TYR A 197 2.55 -13.59 6.17
C TYR A 197 1.77 -14.04 4.93
N SER A 198 0.81 -13.26 4.48
CA SER A 198 0.03 -13.52 3.27
C SER A 198 0.78 -13.20 1.97
N LEU A 199 1.78 -12.32 2.00
CA LEU A 199 2.58 -11.92 0.83
C LEU A 199 3.80 -12.84 0.58
N GLN A 200 4.23 -13.58 1.59
CA GLN A 200 5.44 -14.41 1.49
C GLN A 200 5.50 -15.32 0.28
N PRO A 201 4.41 -16.01 -0.10
CA PRO A 201 4.44 -16.93 -1.24
C PRO A 201 4.68 -16.26 -2.58
N GLU A 202 4.43 -14.98 -2.71
CA GLU A 202 4.65 -14.24 -3.97
C GLU A 202 6.13 -14.02 -4.26
N TYR A 203 6.96 -13.92 -3.22
CA TYR A 203 8.38 -13.64 -3.34
C TYR A 203 8.75 -12.38 -4.10
N ASN A 204 7.89 -11.36 -4.06
CA ASN A 204 8.19 -10.07 -4.65
C ASN A 204 9.36 -9.40 -3.90
N PRO A 205 10.53 -9.24 -4.53
CA PRO A 205 11.69 -8.68 -3.85
C PRO A 205 11.46 -7.27 -3.33
N GLY A 206 10.64 -6.45 -3.99
CA GLY A 206 10.35 -5.09 -3.55
C GLY A 206 9.68 -5.07 -2.18
N TYR A 207 8.73 -5.95 -1.95
CA TYR A 207 8.08 -6.10 -0.65
C TYR A 207 9.02 -6.68 0.40
N ASP A 208 9.78 -7.69 0.02
CA ASP A 208 10.75 -8.30 0.91
C ASP A 208 11.83 -7.29 1.34
N PHE A 209 12.35 -6.48 0.44
CA PHE A 209 13.35 -5.46 0.78
C PHE A 209 12.83 -4.45 1.80
N LEU A 210 11.63 -3.94 1.61
CA LEU A 210 11.02 -3.00 2.56
C LEU A 210 10.77 -3.65 3.93
N TYR A 211 10.35 -4.91 3.93
CA TYR A 211 10.22 -5.67 5.17
C TYR A 211 11.58 -5.89 5.87
N PHE A 212 12.61 -6.28 5.15
CA PHE A 212 13.96 -6.48 5.72
C PHE A 212 14.54 -5.19 6.30
N LEU A 213 14.26 -4.04 5.69
CA LEU A 213 14.63 -2.75 6.24
C LEU A 213 13.89 -2.44 7.55
N SER A 214 12.64 -2.87 7.65
CA SER A 214 11.80 -2.65 8.82
C SER A 214 12.11 -3.58 10.00
N ASP A 215 12.51 -4.82 9.70
CA ASP A 215 12.74 -5.89 10.68
C ASP A 215 14.05 -6.67 10.39
N PRO A 216 15.21 -6.00 10.41
CA PRO A 216 16.48 -6.55 9.93
C PRO A 216 17.01 -7.71 10.79
N ASP A 217 16.59 -7.81 12.04
CA ASP A 217 17.03 -8.87 12.97
C ASP A 217 16.29 -10.18 12.72
N ASN A 218 15.07 -10.12 12.20
CA ASN A 218 14.19 -11.28 12.02
C ASN A 218 14.04 -11.74 10.57
N ALA A 219 14.58 -10.98 9.62
CA ALA A 219 14.44 -11.30 8.21
C ALA A 219 15.74 -11.05 7.44
N LYS A 220 16.03 -11.93 6.49
CA LYS A 220 17.18 -11.78 5.57
C LYS A 220 16.75 -12.05 4.14
N PRO A 221 17.30 -11.28 3.17
CA PRO A 221 17.05 -11.52 1.77
C PRO A 221 17.59 -12.88 1.31
N ASP A 222 16.78 -13.61 0.55
CA ASP A 222 17.22 -14.80 -0.17
C ASP A 222 17.71 -14.41 -1.56
N ALA A 223 19.02 -14.35 -1.74
CA ALA A 223 19.64 -13.88 -2.97
C ALA A 223 19.31 -14.76 -4.20
N GLU A 224 19.10 -16.05 -4.02
CA GLU A 224 18.73 -16.95 -5.12
C GLU A 224 17.29 -16.69 -5.57
N ARG A 225 16.37 -16.54 -4.64
CA ARG A 225 14.95 -16.22 -4.93
C ARG A 225 14.83 -14.86 -5.59
N ILE A 226 15.52 -13.84 -5.08
CA ILE A 226 15.56 -12.50 -5.66
C ILE A 226 16.03 -12.57 -7.12
N ARG A 227 17.14 -13.23 -7.36
CA ARG A 227 17.68 -13.42 -8.71
C ARG A 227 16.70 -14.16 -9.61
N THR A 228 16.12 -15.24 -9.13
CA THR A 228 15.15 -16.05 -9.88
C THR A 228 13.93 -15.22 -10.25
N TRP A 229 13.41 -14.42 -9.32
CA TRP A 229 12.27 -13.55 -9.58
C TRP A 229 12.57 -12.53 -10.71
N PHE A 230 13.73 -11.86 -10.66
CA PHE A 230 14.11 -10.90 -11.71
C PHE A 230 14.31 -11.58 -13.07
N TYR A 231 14.93 -12.76 -13.10
CA TYR A 231 15.15 -13.49 -14.37
C TYR A 231 13.88 -14.04 -14.99
N ARG A 232 12.91 -14.41 -14.16
CA ARG A 232 11.64 -14.98 -14.60
C ARG A 232 10.51 -13.96 -14.68
N PHE A 233 10.80 -12.70 -14.46
CA PHE A 233 9.77 -11.67 -14.55
C PHE A 233 9.24 -11.61 -15.99
N ASN A 234 7.91 -11.69 -16.12
CA ASN A 234 7.26 -11.60 -17.40
C ASN A 234 7.33 -10.17 -17.95
N THR A 235 8.09 -9.99 -19.02
CA THR A 235 8.26 -8.68 -19.67
C THR A 235 7.18 -8.36 -20.70
N SER A 236 6.22 -9.26 -20.92
CA SER A 236 5.05 -8.95 -21.73
C SER A 236 4.25 -7.86 -21.08
N ARG A 237 3.96 -6.82 -21.82
CA ARG A 237 3.11 -5.72 -21.37
C ARG A 237 1.62 -5.96 -21.61
N ILE A 238 1.30 -7.05 -22.27
CA ILE A 238 -0.08 -7.46 -22.52
C ILE A 238 -0.47 -8.39 -21.38
N ALA A 239 -1.53 -8.03 -20.68
CA ALA A 239 -2.08 -8.86 -19.64
C ALA A 239 -2.54 -10.19 -20.24
N SER A 240 -1.88 -11.27 -19.82
CA SER A 240 -2.23 -12.63 -20.20
C SER A 240 -2.18 -13.51 -18.97
N GLY A 241 -3.19 -14.31 -18.76
CA GLY A 241 -3.26 -15.25 -17.66
C GLY A 241 -3.02 -16.68 -18.11
N VAL A 242 -2.51 -17.48 -17.21
CA VAL A 242 -2.36 -18.93 -17.37
C VAL A 242 -3.33 -19.60 -16.40
N SER A 243 -4.18 -20.49 -16.88
CA SER A 243 -5.04 -21.26 -15.99
C SER A 243 -4.24 -22.30 -15.22
N LEU A 244 -4.28 -22.23 -13.91
CA LEU A 244 -3.63 -23.16 -12.98
C LEU A 244 -4.58 -24.28 -12.51
N THR A 245 -5.82 -24.30 -12.99
CA THR A 245 -6.86 -25.22 -12.52
C THR A 245 -6.56 -26.69 -12.79
N SER A 246 -5.69 -27.00 -13.74
CA SER A 246 -5.23 -28.36 -14.05
C SER A 246 -3.96 -28.77 -13.30
N ARG A 247 -3.33 -27.87 -12.54
CA ARG A 247 -2.12 -28.15 -11.78
C ARG A 247 -2.45 -28.97 -10.55
N ILE A 248 -1.83 -30.14 -10.43
CA ILE A 248 -1.99 -31.03 -9.26
C ILE A 248 -1.03 -30.70 -8.12
N ASP A 249 0.02 -29.95 -8.42
CA ASP A 249 1.07 -29.49 -7.50
C ASP A 249 0.73 -28.12 -6.89
N TYR A 250 -0.44 -27.56 -7.22
CA TYR A 250 -0.87 -26.26 -6.76
C TYR A 250 -2.19 -26.38 -6.00
N PRO A 251 -2.31 -25.83 -4.79
CA PRO A 251 -3.52 -25.96 -3.99
C PRO A 251 -4.71 -25.29 -4.71
N GLN A 252 -5.87 -25.96 -4.66
CA GLN A 252 -7.09 -25.51 -5.34
C GLN A 252 -7.85 -24.40 -4.59
N LYS A 253 -7.49 -24.17 -3.32
CA LYS A 253 -8.03 -23.08 -2.50
C LYS A 253 -6.91 -22.53 -1.65
N LEU A 254 -6.77 -21.21 -1.64
CA LEU A 254 -5.83 -20.48 -0.81
C LEU A 254 -6.61 -19.46 0.02
N PHE A 255 -6.68 -19.70 1.30
CA PHE A 255 -7.09 -18.71 2.27
C PHE A 255 -5.87 -17.99 2.84
N MET A 256 -6.01 -16.79 3.38
CA MET A 256 -4.88 -16.02 3.90
C MET A 256 -4.00 -16.78 4.90
N GLY A 257 -4.56 -17.70 5.67
CA GLY A 257 -3.82 -18.57 6.60
C GLY A 257 -3.09 -19.74 5.94
N ASP A 258 -3.48 -20.14 4.78
CA ASP A 258 -3.04 -21.38 4.11
C ASP A 258 -1.83 -21.16 3.21
N TYR A 259 -1.40 -19.93 3.00
CA TYR A 259 -0.23 -19.62 2.17
C TYR A 259 1.06 -20.29 2.64
N LYS A 260 1.19 -20.58 3.93
CA LYS A 260 2.32 -21.33 4.46
C LYS A 260 2.45 -22.74 3.87
N GLU A 261 1.36 -23.29 3.36
CA GLU A 261 1.31 -24.62 2.76
C GLU A 261 1.65 -24.60 1.27
N VAL A 262 1.72 -23.43 0.68
CA VAL A 262 2.16 -23.27 -0.71
C VAL A 262 3.68 -23.37 -0.75
N SER A 263 4.20 -24.48 -1.23
CA SER A 263 5.64 -24.75 -1.28
C SER A 263 6.38 -23.91 -2.33
N ALA A 264 5.68 -23.48 -3.37
CA ALA A 264 6.22 -22.59 -4.43
C ALA A 264 5.08 -21.89 -5.16
N LEU A 265 5.29 -20.64 -5.52
CA LEU A 265 4.46 -19.96 -6.51
C LEU A 265 4.75 -20.50 -7.91
N PRO A 266 3.79 -20.41 -8.82
CA PRO A 266 4.08 -20.53 -10.24
C PRO A 266 5.20 -19.56 -10.61
N PRO A 267 6.05 -19.93 -11.55
CA PRO A 267 7.02 -19.00 -12.13
C PRO A 267 6.35 -17.74 -12.64
N ASN A 268 7.05 -16.60 -12.61
CA ASN A 268 6.51 -15.32 -13.06
C ASN A 268 6.01 -15.32 -14.52
N ASP A 269 6.52 -16.23 -15.34
CA ASP A 269 6.06 -16.45 -16.71
C ASP A 269 4.79 -17.31 -16.81
N GLU A 270 4.36 -17.90 -15.71
CA GLU A 270 3.15 -18.74 -15.61
C GLU A 270 2.03 -18.09 -14.82
N HIS A 271 2.27 -16.97 -14.16
CA HIS A 271 1.22 -16.24 -13.49
C HIS A 271 1.04 -14.84 -14.07
N PHE A 272 -0.10 -14.29 -13.80
CA PHE A 272 -0.43 -12.94 -14.23
C PHE A 272 0.59 -11.95 -13.65
N ILE A 273 1.06 -11.01 -14.46
CA ILE A 273 1.83 -9.89 -13.91
C ILE A 273 0.91 -9.19 -12.95
N ALA A 274 1.30 -9.16 -11.69
CA ALA A 274 0.50 -8.62 -10.63
C ALA A 274 0.03 -7.22 -10.98
N LYS A 275 -1.21 -7.13 -11.36
CA LYS A 275 -1.93 -5.89 -11.30
C LYS A 275 -2.13 -5.56 -9.85
N TYR A 276 -2.18 -4.28 -9.59
CA TYR A 276 -2.53 -3.70 -8.33
C TYR A 276 -3.77 -4.31 -7.66
N ASP A 277 -4.77 -4.70 -8.46
CA ASP A 277 -6.06 -5.20 -8.03
C ASP A 277 -6.24 -6.72 -8.18
N ARG A 278 -5.15 -7.47 -8.43
CA ARG A 278 -5.24 -8.90 -8.64
C ARG A 278 -4.30 -9.71 -7.80
N ASN A 279 -4.86 -10.77 -7.25
CA ASN A 279 -4.09 -11.76 -6.54
C ASN A 279 -3.30 -12.63 -7.54
N PRO A 280 -1.96 -12.61 -7.51
CA PRO A 280 -1.14 -13.45 -8.39
C PRO A 280 -1.29 -14.94 -8.11
N LEU A 281 -1.98 -15.31 -7.03
CA LEU A 281 -2.24 -16.68 -6.60
C LEU A 281 -3.59 -17.20 -7.09
N GLU A 282 -4.35 -16.41 -7.84
CA GLU A 282 -5.63 -16.84 -8.39
C GLU A 282 -5.49 -18.02 -9.34
N PHE A 283 -6.30 -19.05 -9.12
CA PHE A 283 -6.36 -20.24 -9.97
C PHE A 283 -6.85 -19.97 -11.38
N LYS A 284 -7.82 -19.12 -11.50
CA LYS A 284 -8.34 -18.65 -12.78
C LYS A 284 -7.64 -17.35 -13.12
N ASN A 285 -6.41 -17.45 -13.43
CA ASN A 285 -5.66 -16.35 -13.96
C ASN A 285 -6.01 -16.17 -15.43
N GLU A 286 -7.30 -16.05 -15.71
CA GLU A 286 -7.80 -15.81 -17.05
C GLU A 286 -7.52 -14.35 -17.44
N ASP A 287 -7.26 -14.17 -18.70
CA ASP A 287 -7.09 -12.86 -19.33
C ASP A 287 -8.31 -11.97 -19.03
N SER A 288 -8.13 -10.97 -18.19
CA SER A 288 -9.21 -10.10 -17.72
C SER A 288 -9.39 -8.83 -18.50
N GLY A 289 -8.64 -8.64 -19.52
CA GLY A 289 -8.72 -7.41 -20.32
C GLY A 289 -8.25 -7.58 -21.75
N GLY A 290 -7.76 -8.77 -22.08
CA GLY A 290 -7.23 -9.07 -23.38
C GLY A 290 -6.16 -8.09 -23.83
N ALA A 291 -5.96 -7.98 -25.12
CA ALA A 291 -5.00 -7.04 -25.72
C ALA A 291 -5.34 -5.54 -25.47
N ALA A 292 -6.46 -5.24 -24.84
CA ALA A 292 -6.86 -3.87 -24.50
C ALA A 292 -6.15 -3.33 -23.25
N VAL A 293 -5.57 -4.22 -22.42
CA VAL A 293 -4.89 -3.83 -21.18
C VAL A 293 -3.38 -3.96 -21.36
N VAL A 294 -2.68 -2.86 -21.19
CA VAL A 294 -1.21 -2.80 -21.24
C VAL A 294 -0.68 -2.51 -19.85
N GLU A 295 -0.02 -3.49 -19.27
CA GLU A 295 0.58 -3.37 -17.94
C GLU A 295 1.90 -2.60 -17.98
N GLY A 296 2.18 -1.86 -16.92
CA GLY A 296 3.47 -1.23 -16.68
C GLY A 296 4.49 -2.23 -16.14
N CYS A 297 5.77 -1.88 -16.24
CA CYS A 297 6.85 -2.65 -15.59
C CYS A 297 7.03 -2.23 -14.11
N TYR A 298 6.02 -1.64 -13.49
CA TYR A 298 6.13 -1.10 -12.15
C TYR A 298 6.62 -2.11 -11.11
N PRO A 299 6.11 -3.34 -11.02
CA PRO A 299 6.58 -4.29 -10.01
C PRO A 299 8.07 -4.60 -10.16
N TYR A 300 8.57 -4.70 -11.40
CA TYR A 300 9.98 -4.90 -11.68
C TYR A 300 10.83 -3.68 -11.32
N THR A 301 10.44 -2.50 -11.78
CA THR A 301 11.21 -1.27 -11.56
C THR A 301 11.21 -0.87 -10.08
N PHE A 302 10.10 -1.07 -9.38
CA PHE A 302 10.00 -0.85 -7.94
C PHE A 302 11.00 -1.74 -7.18
N ALA A 303 10.95 -3.05 -7.39
CA ALA A 303 11.87 -4.00 -6.76
C ALA A 303 13.34 -3.71 -7.12
N TYR A 304 13.62 -3.42 -8.40
CA TYR A 304 14.96 -3.13 -8.87
C TYR A 304 15.56 -1.89 -8.19
N TRP A 305 14.85 -0.77 -8.20
CA TRP A 305 15.39 0.47 -7.65
C TRP A 305 15.51 0.47 -6.14
N ILE A 306 14.56 -0.13 -5.43
CA ILE A 306 14.68 -0.32 -3.98
C ILE A 306 15.89 -1.20 -3.67
N GLY A 307 16.03 -2.33 -4.37
CA GLY A 307 17.15 -3.24 -4.18
C GLY A 307 18.51 -2.59 -4.46
N ARG A 308 18.62 -1.76 -5.51
CA ARG A 308 19.83 -0.99 -5.84
C ARG A 308 20.13 0.06 -4.79
N TYR A 309 19.12 0.84 -4.42
CA TYR A 309 19.31 1.96 -3.50
C TYR A 309 19.76 1.51 -2.10
N PHE A 310 19.14 0.47 -1.57
CA PHE A 310 19.46 -0.06 -0.25
C PHE A 310 20.56 -1.13 -0.25
N GLY A 311 21.17 -1.41 -1.40
CA GLY A 311 22.31 -2.32 -1.50
C GLY A 311 21.97 -3.81 -1.42
N PHE A 312 20.72 -4.20 -1.61
CA PHE A 312 20.32 -5.62 -1.67
C PHE A 312 20.72 -6.30 -2.98
N ILE A 313 20.85 -5.53 -4.04
CA ILE A 313 21.34 -5.98 -5.34
C ILE A 313 22.46 -5.06 -5.85
N ALA A 314 23.46 -5.69 -6.52
CA ALA A 314 24.65 -5.00 -7.01
C ALA A 314 24.38 -4.15 -8.28
#